data_a457065bae008f5292a3255f538d0c7d
#
_entry.id   a457065bae008f5292a3255f538d0c7d
#
_cell.length_a   1.000
_cell.length_b   1.000
_cell.length_c   1.000
_cell.angle_alpha   90.00
_cell.angle_beta   90.00
_cell.angle_gamma   90.00
#
_symmetry.space_group_name_H-M   'P 1'
#
loop_
_entity.id
_entity.type
_entity.pdbx_description
1 polymer ?
#
loop_
_entity_poly.entity_id
_entity_poly.type
_entity_poly.pdbx_seq_one_letter_code
_entity_poly.pdbx_strand_id
1 'polypeptide(L)'
;MSGPLAELSALSSEVAAEGTDPDHLASIVAWSTQRGHHPDALRRCLREGDDDRVPSLLPEARRVGTPSEMLADVAGDPVTNAASAAVAALRAWRTAEVRVCLIGDPAYPPRLAEGWPGLDAPTWLAVRGEVAAGTPAAALVGARRATSYGVGVAAWLAESVADAGVRVVSGGAVGVDAAAHQATLGRSGATTVVLGCGHGVAYPRPHARPGGLFDRVVADGGAIVSESLPLDAPRAHRIRARNRIVAALADAVVVVEGGATSGSLLTATAALERGRCVLAVPGDIRAPGSEAPHRLLAEGAAPCTSPRDLLESVGGEVHATDHGSPSVTNLPAEVHRELAASWPRAVRLEDLAVRAGQPVGVLLAALTRAKVAGEIAESADGLVLRRAPYRDEGRGCSEVGER
;
A
#
# COMPACT_ATOMS: atom_id res chain seq x y z
N MET A 1 -2.96 36.08 25.07
CA MET A 1 -2.05 35.89 23.90
C MET A 1 -2.74 34.96 22.93
N SER A 2 -3.51 35.51 21.99
CA SER A 2 -4.21 34.75 20.95
C SER A 2 -3.57 35.07 19.58
N GLY A 3 -2.46 34.44 19.28
CA GLY A 3 -1.76 34.61 18.04
C GLY A 3 -1.52 33.24 17.34
N PRO A 4 -1.10 33.24 16.08
CA PRO A 4 -0.83 32.00 15.31
C PRO A 4 0.09 31.00 16.02
N LEU A 5 1.02 31.46 16.85
CA LEU A 5 1.95 30.61 17.60
C LEU A 5 1.28 29.82 18.74
N ALA A 6 0.34 30.42 19.47
CA ALA A 6 -0.41 29.72 20.50
C ALA A 6 -1.34 28.66 19.89
N GLU A 7 -1.94 28.98 18.76
CA GLU A 7 -2.75 28.03 18.00
C GLU A 7 -1.91 26.90 17.40
N LEU A 8 -0.70 27.18 16.95
CA LEU A 8 0.24 26.19 16.41
C LEU A 8 0.57 25.13 17.47
N SER A 9 0.93 25.53 18.71
CA SER A 9 1.24 24.60 19.80
C SER A 9 0.02 23.77 20.21
N ALA A 10 -1.17 24.38 20.32
CA ALA A 10 -2.40 23.66 20.65
C ALA A 10 -2.74 22.58 19.61
N LEU A 11 -2.69 22.93 18.32
CA LEU A 11 -2.99 22.01 17.23
C LEU A 11 -1.94 20.90 17.09
N SER A 12 -0.65 21.19 17.31
CA SER A 12 0.37 20.17 17.27
C SER A 12 0.19 19.11 18.36
N SER A 13 -0.26 19.52 19.54
CA SER A 13 -0.60 18.57 20.62
C SER A 13 -1.79 17.66 20.28
N GLU A 14 -2.76 18.16 19.51
CA GLU A 14 -3.91 17.37 19.08
C GLU A 14 -3.56 16.38 17.93
N VAL A 15 -2.54 16.69 17.13
CA VAL A 15 -2.14 15.91 15.93
C VAL A 15 -0.96 14.99 16.22
N ALA A 16 -0.12 15.29 17.22
CA ALA A 16 1.00 14.45 17.62
C ALA A 16 0.55 13.01 17.95
N ALA A 17 1.30 12.04 17.45
CA ALA A 17 1.14 10.65 17.85
C ALA A 17 1.66 10.44 19.27
N GLU A 18 1.32 9.31 19.89
CA GLU A 18 1.80 8.98 21.23
C GLU A 18 3.33 8.97 21.29
N GLY A 19 3.91 9.71 22.23
CA GLY A 19 5.35 9.86 22.39
C GLY A 19 6.02 10.88 21.44
N THR A 20 5.27 11.53 20.55
CA THR A 20 5.77 12.63 19.71
C THR A 20 5.73 13.94 20.50
N ASP A 21 6.85 14.68 20.52
CA ASP A 21 6.92 16.02 21.11
C ASP A 21 6.15 17.03 20.23
N PRO A 22 5.06 17.65 20.76
CA PRO A 22 4.25 18.58 19.98
C PRO A 22 4.99 19.85 19.51
N ASP A 23 5.91 20.38 20.31
CA ASP A 23 6.65 21.59 19.96
C ASP A 23 7.68 21.30 18.86
N HIS A 24 8.30 20.10 18.91
CA HIS A 24 9.17 19.63 17.84
C HIS A 24 8.39 19.40 16.55
N LEU A 25 7.21 18.78 16.62
CA LEU A 25 6.32 18.61 15.47
C LEU A 25 5.91 19.96 14.88
N ALA A 26 5.49 20.92 15.72
CA ALA A 26 5.13 22.27 15.26
C ALA A 26 6.28 22.94 14.50
N SER A 27 7.51 22.81 15.02
CA SER A 27 8.71 23.38 14.41
C SER A 27 9.01 22.76 13.04
N ILE A 28 8.97 21.44 12.93
CA ILE A 28 9.20 20.72 11.66
C ILE A 28 8.12 21.07 10.63
N VAL A 29 6.85 21.14 11.01
CA VAL A 29 5.75 21.49 10.12
C VAL A 29 5.89 22.93 9.64
N ALA A 30 6.19 23.88 10.54
CA ALA A 30 6.41 25.29 10.18
C ALA A 30 7.57 25.44 9.20
N TRP A 31 8.69 24.77 9.44
CA TRP A 31 9.82 24.74 8.55
C TRP A 31 9.48 24.16 7.18
N SER A 32 8.75 23.05 7.14
CA SER A 32 8.39 22.34 5.90
C SER A 32 7.37 23.10 5.04
N THR A 33 6.58 23.99 5.61
CA THR A 33 5.61 24.81 4.87
C THR A 33 6.22 26.04 4.22
N GLN A 34 7.47 26.40 4.54
CA GLN A 34 8.16 27.52 3.91
C GLN A 34 8.44 27.27 2.42
N ARG A 35 8.41 28.32 1.61
CA ARG A 35 8.75 28.22 0.19
C ARG A 35 10.20 27.76 0.01
N GLY A 36 10.38 26.64 -0.70
CA GLY A 36 11.69 26.05 -0.97
C GLY A 36 12.18 25.04 0.06
N HIS A 37 11.49 24.89 1.19
CA HIS A 37 11.80 23.88 2.20
C HIS A 37 10.90 22.66 2.04
N HIS A 38 11.20 21.83 1.05
CA HIS A 38 10.58 20.53 0.84
C HIS A 38 11.19 19.51 1.82
N PRO A 39 10.52 18.38 2.17
CA PRO A 39 11.13 17.27 2.89
C PRO A 39 12.50 16.84 2.38
N ASP A 40 12.75 16.95 1.06
CA ASP A 40 14.06 16.71 0.45
C ASP A 40 15.10 17.77 0.79
N ALA A 41 14.71 18.99 1.15
CA ALA A 41 15.64 20.01 1.61
C ALA A 41 16.02 19.78 3.09
N LEU A 42 15.09 19.35 3.93
CA LEU A 42 15.38 18.90 5.29
C LEU A 42 16.35 17.72 5.27
N ARG A 43 16.10 16.73 4.40
CA ARG A 43 17.02 15.60 4.18
C ARG A 43 18.38 16.05 3.70
N ARG A 44 18.49 17.06 2.83
CA ARG A 44 19.79 17.63 2.39
C ARG A 44 20.51 18.33 3.51
N CYS A 45 19.83 19.14 4.29
CA CYS A 45 20.43 19.77 5.49
C CYS A 45 20.94 18.73 6.49
N LEU A 46 20.22 17.62 6.64
CA LEU A 46 20.66 16.49 7.45
C LEU A 46 21.84 15.70 6.84
N ARG A 47 21.99 15.70 5.49
CA ARG A 47 23.12 15.07 4.78
C ARG A 47 24.40 15.90 4.80
N GLU A 48 24.28 17.20 4.73
CA GLU A 48 25.43 18.13 4.68
C GLU A 48 26.09 18.36 6.04
N GLY A 49 25.46 17.87 7.12
CA GLY A 49 26.01 17.84 8.46
C GLY A 49 26.53 16.47 8.84
N ASP A 50 27.83 16.24 8.68
CA ASP A 50 28.67 15.16 9.24
C ASP A 50 27.97 13.79 9.52
N ASP A 51 28.35 12.76 8.78
CA ASP A 51 27.78 11.39 8.79
C ASP A 51 27.66 10.73 10.18
N ASP A 52 28.48 11.13 11.14
CA ASP A 52 28.48 10.61 12.52
C ASP A 52 27.39 11.22 13.44
N ARG A 53 26.60 12.19 12.96
CA ARG A 53 25.70 13.00 13.77
C ARG A 53 24.21 12.76 13.56
N VAL A 54 23.80 11.89 12.65
CA VAL A 54 22.37 11.64 12.37
C VAL A 54 21.60 11.17 13.61
N PRO A 55 22.13 10.29 14.47
CA PRO A 55 21.52 10.02 15.78
C PRO A 55 21.60 11.18 16.78
N SER A 56 22.59 12.08 16.63
CA SER A 56 22.77 13.25 17.49
C SER A 56 22.05 14.50 17.00
N LEU A 57 21.69 14.58 15.72
CA LEU A 57 20.88 15.67 15.17
C LEU A 57 19.42 15.60 15.63
N LEU A 58 18.88 14.40 15.91
CA LEU A 58 17.58 14.28 16.57
C LEU A 58 17.57 14.91 17.98
N PRO A 59 18.61 14.73 18.86
CA PRO A 59 18.75 15.49 20.08
C PRO A 59 19.11 16.98 19.88
N GLU A 60 19.83 17.34 18.79
CA GLU A 60 20.16 18.73 18.47
C GLU A 60 19.01 19.46 17.76
N ALA A 61 18.23 18.78 16.92
CA ALA A 61 16.94 19.27 16.48
C ALA A 61 15.95 19.48 17.64
N ARG A 62 16.07 18.70 18.72
CA ARG A 62 15.42 18.99 20.03
C ARG A 62 16.03 20.21 20.74
N ARG A 63 17.22 20.68 20.36
CA ARG A 63 17.83 21.92 20.84
C ARG A 63 17.59 23.12 19.91
N VAL A 64 17.06 22.88 18.70
CA VAL A 64 16.54 23.96 17.86
C VAL A 64 15.28 24.45 18.56
N GLY A 65 15.38 25.56 19.20
CA GLY A 65 14.51 26.17 20.19
C GLY A 65 13.02 26.09 19.96
N THR A 66 12.27 26.71 20.83
CA THR A 66 10.81 26.85 20.69
C THR A 66 10.42 27.26 19.29
N PRO A 67 9.20 26.93 18.80
CA PRO A 67 8.72 27.43 17.50
C PRO A 67 8.99 28.90 17.25
N SER A 68 9.02 29.70 18.34
CA SER A 68 9.38 31.12 18.31
C SER A 68 10.83 31.40 17.95
N GLU A 69 11.77 30.55 18.38
CA GLU A 69 13.21 30.75 18.09
C GLU A 69 13.58 30.29 16.69
N MET A 70 13.02 29.17 16.21
CA MET A 70 13.19 28.73 14.82
C MET A 70 12.58 29.71 13.83
N LEU A 71 11.47 30.35 14.20
CA LEU A 71 10.81 31.35 13.39
C LEU A 71 11.51 32.74 13.48
N ALA A 72 12.25 33.01 14.55
CA ALA A 72 13.02 34.26 14.73
C ALA A 72 14.26 34.34 13.82
N ASP A 73 14.83 33.22 13.43
CA ASP A 73 15.95 33.15 12.46
C ASP A 73 15.53 33.49 11.03
N VAL A 74 14.21 33.52 10.75
CA VAL A 74 13.64 33.94 9.47
C VAL A 74 13.30 35.41 9.56
N ALA A 75 14.21 36.28 9.20
CA ALA A 75 14.04 37.74 9.28
C ALA A 75 12.86 38.25 8.42
N GLY A 76 11.83 38.82 9.05
CA GLY A 76 10.74 39.57 8.43
C GLY A 76 9.39 38.83 8.34
N ASP A 77 8.43 39.41 7.59
CA ASP A 77 7.05 38.90 7.33
C ASP A 77 6.89 37.38 6.98
N PRO A 78 7.94 36.64 6.56
CA PRO A 78 7.89 35.19 6.35
C PRO A 78 7.49 34.35 7.56
N VAL A 79 7.79 34.80 8.79
CA VAL A 79 7.50 34.05 10.03
C VAL A 79 5.99 33.88 10.26
N THR A 80 5.24 34.96 10.11
CA THR A 80 3.77 34.92 10.27
C THR A 80 3.13 34.06 9.17
N ASN A 81 3.68 34.07 7.96
CA ASN A 81 3.21 33.26 6.85
C ASN A 81 3.53 31.75 7.07
N ALA A 82 4.71 31.42 7.58
CA ALA A 82 5.09 30.03 7.90
C ALA A 82 4.23 29.47 9.05
N ALA A 83 4.02 30.22 10.10
CA ALA A 83 3.15 29.83 11.22
C ALA A 83 1.69 29.63 10.75
N SER A 84 1.17 30.55 9.93
CA SER A 84 -0.19 30.44 9.37
C SER A 84 -0.33 29.22 8.45
N ALA A 85 0.67 28.92 7.62
CA ALA A 85 0.69 27.75 6.76
C ALA A 85 0.78 26.44 7.57
N ALA A 86 1.57 26.44 8.66
CA ALA A 86 1.67 25.30 9.57
C ALA A 86 0.35 25.06 10.32
N VAL A 87 -0.29 26.12 10.80
CA VAL A 87 -1.65 26.06 11.41
C VAL A 87 -2.65 25.47 10.42
N ALA A 88 -2.63 25.88 9.16
CA ALA A 88 -3.52 25.31 8.13
C ALA A 88 -3.24 23.83 7.90
N ALA A 89 -1.97 23.41 7.89
CA ALA A 89 -1.58 22.00 7.74
C ALA A 89 -2.05 21.15 8.94
N LEU A 90 -1.80 21.62 10.17
CA LEU A 90 -2.23 20.91 11.39
C LEU A 90 -3.75 20.80 11.49
N ARG A 91 -4.49 21.88 11.14
CA ARG A 91 -5.96 21.84 11.07
C ARG A 91 -6.46 20.81 10.06
N ALA A 92 -5.82 20.73 8.89
CA ALA A 92 -6.19 19.76 7.86
C ALA A 92 -5.94 18.32 8.33
N TRP A 93 -4.82 18.03 9.00
CA TRP A 93 -4.55 16.73 9.58
C TRP A 93 -5.55 16.38 10.69
N ARG A 94 -5.81 17.32 11.61
CA ARG A 94 -6.83 17.13 12.67
C ARG A 94 -8.19 16.79 12.07
N THR A 95 -8.64 17.55 11.07
CA THR A 95 -9.93 17.32 10.40
C THR A 95 -10.00 15.95 9.71
N ALA A 96 -8.87 15.46 9.22
CA ALA A 96 -8.75 14.15 8.57
C ALA A 96 -8.47 13.01 9.56
N GLU A 97 -8.49 13.26 10.88
CA GLU A 97 -8.18 12.30 11.96
C GLU A 97 -6.79 11.67 11.80
N VAL A 98 -5.84 12.46 11.33
CA VAL A 98 -4.45 12.04 11.11
C VAL A 98 -3.62 12.34 12.33
N ARG A 99 -2.79 11.39 12.74
CA ARG A 99 -1.71 11.55 13.71
C ARG A 99 -0.37 11.61 12.97
N VAL A 100 0.57 12.36 13.52
CA VAL A 100 1.91 12.49 12.94
C VAL A 100 2.95 12.06 13.94
N CYS A 101 3.82 11.15 13.54
CA CYS A 101 4.99 10.73 14.30
C CYS A 101 6.28 11.12 13.56
N LEU A 102 7.32 11.42 14.32
CA LEU A 102 8.65 11.77 13.82
C LEU A 102 9.55 10.54 13.87
N ILE A 103 10.57 10.51 13.02
CA ILE A 103 11.59 9.45 13.06
C ILE A 103 12.26 9.47 14.44
N GLY A 104 12.36 8.29 15.06
CA GLY A 104 12.87 8.13 16.42
C GLY A 104 11.80 8.14 17.52
N ASP A 105 10.54 8.48 17.20
CA ASP A 105 9.44 8.38 18.15
C ASP A 105 8.95 6.93 18.32
N PRO A 106 8.41 6.56 19.50
CA PRO A 106 7.88 5.20 19.72
C PRO A 106 6.77 4.80 18.75
N ALA A 107 5.95 5.76 18.29
CA ALA A 107 4.87 5.53 17.33
C ALA A 107 5.36 5.45 15.87
N TYR A 108 6.63 5.76 15.59
CA TYR A 108 7.17 5.65 14.24
C TYR A 108 7.43 4.18 13.90
N PRO A 109 6.95 3.66 12.73
CA PRO A 109 7.10 2.25 12.40
C PRO A 109 8.57 1.81 12.38
N PRO A 110 8.99 0.81 13.19
CA PRO A 110 10.39 0.39 13.26
C PRO A 110 10.99 0.01 11.90
N ARG A 111 10.20 -0.64 11.04
CA ARG A 111 10.63 -1.01 9.67
C ARG A 111 10.97 0.19 8.79
N LEU A 112 10.38 1.36 9.07
CA LEU A 112 10.75 2.61 8.40
C LEU A 112 12.00 3.25 8.99
N ALA A 113 12.36 2.93 10.22
CA ALA A 113 13.58 3.43 10.86
C ALA A 113 14.83 2.62 10.47
N GLU A 114 14.64 1.36 10.06
CA GLU A 114 15.71 0.40 9.78
C GLU A 114 15.97 0.21 8.28
N GLY A 115 17.22 -0.16 7.95
CA GLY A 115 17.57 -0.63 6.60
C GLY A 115 17.49 0.40 5.48
N TRP A 116 17.58 1.70 5.80
CA TRP A 116 17.63 2.74 4.78
C TRP A 116 19.07 2.98 4.28
N PRO A 117 19.30 2.93 2.97
CA PRO A 117 20.57 3.41 2.43
C PRO A 117 20.64 4.94 2.59
N GLY A 118 21.54 5.40 3.43
CA GLY A 118 21.69 6.83 3.74
C GLY A 118 20.49 7.41 4.51
N LEU A 119 20.15 8.68 4.26
CA LEU A 119 19.10 9.43 4.96
C LEU A 119 17.75 9.45 4.21
N ASP A 120 17.36 8.36 3.57
CA ASP A 120 16.13 8.30 2.76
C ASP A 120 14.85 7.99 3.56
N ALA A 121 14.97 7.75 4.88
CA ALA A 121 13.81 7.57 5.76
C ALA A 121 12.93 8.82 5.79
N PRO A 122 11.59 8.70 5.80
CA PRO A 122 10.71 9.83 6.03
C PRO A 122 11.01 10.49 7.37
N THR A 123 11.21 11.82 7.39
CA THR A 123 11.43 12.56 8.64
C THR A 123 10.22 12.49 9.57
N TRP A 124 9.03 12.47 8.98
CA TRP A 124 7.75 12.21 9.66
C TRP A 124 6.91 11.24 8.87
N LEU A 125 5.95 10.65 9.55
CA LEU A 125 4.88 9.89 8.94
C LEU A 125 3.53 10.38 9.47
N ALA A 126 2.69 10.85 8.57
CA ALA A 126 1.29 11.19 8.85
C ALA A 126 0.44 9.93 8.67
N VAL A 127 -0.29 9.52 9.69
CA VAL A 127 -1.02 8.24 9.78
C VAL A 127 -2.48 8.48 10.10
N ARG A 128 -3.38 7.96 9.28
CA ARG A 128 -4.80 7.82 9.58
C ARG A 128 -5.11 6.33 9.75
N GLY A 129 -5.66 5.93 10.87
CA GLY A 129 -5.79 4.52 11.27
C GLY A 129 -4.55 4.02 12.00
N GLU A 130 -4.28 2.71 11.96
CA GLU A 130 -3.23 2.08 12.76
C GLU A 130 -2.24 1.28 11.90
N VAL A 131 -0.95 1.57 12.06
CA VAL A 131 0.14 0.77 11.49
C VAL A 131 0.66 -0.16 12.58
N ALA A 132 0.20 -1.41 12.60
CA ALA A 132 0.64 -2.36 13.60
C ALA A 132 2.14 -2.66 13.46
N ALA A 133 2.87 -2.51 14.56
CA ALA A 133 4.27 -2.89 14.65
C ALA A 133 4.41 -4.43 14.73
N GLY A 134 5.50 -4.98 14.20
CA GLY A 134 5.86 -6.39 14.36
C GLY A 134 5.05 -7.40 13.55
N THR A 135 3.97 -7.01 12.88
CA THR A 135 3.20 -7.92 12.02
C THR A 135 3.93 -8.15 10.69
N PRO A 136 4.07 -9.41 10.21
CA PRO A 136 4.59 -9.68 8.87
C PRO A 136 3.83 -8.90 7.81
N ALA A 137 4.52 -8.43 6.78
CA ALA A 137 3.89 -7.59 5.76
C ALA A 137 4.37 -7.93 4.35
N ALA A 138 3.43 -7.99 3.41
CA ALA A 138 3.68 -8.21 1.99
C ALA A 138 3.24 -6.99 1.17
N ALA A 139 4.12 -6.47 0.31
CA ALA A 139 3.73 -5.43 -0.63
C ALA A 139 3.28 -6.04 -1.97
N LEU A 140 2.06 -5.71 -2.39
CA LEU A 140 1.54 -6.08 -3.71
C LEU A 140 1.48 -4.83 -4.57
N VAL A 141 2.24 -4.81 -5.67
CA VAL A 141 2.34 -3.64 -6.55
C VAL A 141 2.21 -4.01 -8.02
N GLY A 142 1.77 -3.06 -8.84
CA GLY A 142 1.67 -3.33 -10.26
C GLY A 142 1.00 -2.25 -11.08
N ALA A 143 0.46 -2.67 -12.23
CA ALA A 143 -0.15 -1.81 -13.23
C ALA A 143 -1.40 -1.11 -12.70
N ARG A 144 -1.54 0.20 -13.04
CA ARG A 144 -2.79 0.95 -12.82
C ARG A 144 -3.89 0.53 -13.78
N ARG A 145 -3.53 0.08 -14.98
CA ARG A 145 -4.41 -0.49 -16.00
C ARG A 145 -4.18 -2.00 -16.05
N ALA A 146 -4.40 -2.63 -14.88
CA ALA A 146 -4.27 -4.07 -14.77
C ALA A 146 -5.32 -4.80 -15.61
N THR A 147 -4.94 -5.95 -16.15
CA THR A 147 -5.88 -6.86 -16.79
C THR A 147 -6.73 -7.57 -15.74
N SER A 148 -7.78 -8.28 -16.17
CA SER A 148 -8.54 -9.15 -15.27
C SER A 148 -7.67 -10.24 -14.63
N TYR A 149 -6.65 -10.73 -15.34
CA TYR A 149 -5.63 -11.62 -14.80
C TYR A 149 -4.91 -10.97 -13.63
N GLY A 150 -4.33 -9.77 -13.82
CA GLY A 150 -3.59 -9.06 -12.77
C GLY A 150 -4.45 -8.70 -11.57
N VAL A 151 -5.70 -8.25 -11.81
CA VAL A 151 -6.68 -7.99 -10.74
C VAL A 151 -7.01 -9.27 -9.96
N GLY A 152 -7.26 -10.38 -10.66
CA GLY A 152 -7.58 -11.66 -10.03
C GLY A 152 -6.42 -12.22 -9.22
N VAL A 153 -5.20 -12.19 -9.75
CA VAL A 153 -3.99 -12.64 -9.04
C VAL A 153 -3.70 -11.76 -7.83
N ALA A 154 -3.77 -10.43 -7.98
CA ALA A 154 -3.55 -9.51 -6.85
C ALA A 154 -4.56 -9.76 -5.71
N ALA A 155 -5.83 -9.95 -6.05
CA ALA A 155 -6.86 -10.27 -5.07
C ALA A 155 -6.59 -11.61 -4.38
N TRP A 156 -6.30 -12.66 -5.14
CA TRP A 156 -6.01 -13.99 -4.60
C TRP A 156 -4.81 -14.01 -3.65
N LEU A 157 -3.70 -13.39 -4.06
CA LEU A 157 -2.52 -13.29 -3.20
C LEU A 157 -2.83 -12.49 -1.93
N ALA A 158 -3.49 -11.33 -2.07
CA ALA A 158 -3.83 -10.46 -0.94
C ALA A 158 -4.78 -11.14 0.05
N GLU A 159 -5.83 -11.83 -0.44
CA GLU A 159 -6.76 -12.60 0.39
C GLU A 159 -6.02 -13.65 1.21
N SER A 160 -5.19 -14.45 0.53
CA SER A 160 -4.52 -15.59 1.16
C SER A 160 -3.51 -15.15 2.22
N VAL A 161 -2.73 -14.10 1.98
CA VAL A 161 -1.78 -13.59 2.97
C VAL A 161 -2.50 -12.89 4.13
N ALA A 162 -3.59 -12.18 3.87
CA ALA A 162 -4.40 -11.54 4.91
C ALA A 162 -5.09 -12.58 5.81
N ASP A 163 -5.59 -13.68 5.27
CA ASP A 163 -6.14 -14.80 6.06
C ASP A 163 -5.09 -15.43 6.99
N ALA A 164 -3.82 -15.40 6.60
CA ALA A 164 -2.69 -15.81 7.43
C ALA A 164 -2.21 -14.72 8.41
N GLY A 165 -2.94 -13.62 8.57
CA GLY A 165 -2.58 -12.53 9.47
C GLY A 165 -1.46 -11.62 8.95
N VAL A 166 -1.05 -11.76 7.70
CA VAL A 166 -0.02 -10.93 7.08
C VAL A 166 -0.63 -9.62 6.59
N ARG A 167 -0.02 -8.50 6.91
CA ARG A 167 -0.45 -7.17 6.45
C ARG A 167 -0.14 -6.97 4.96
N VAL A 168 -1.10 -6.48 4.22
CA VAL A 168 -0.89 -6.08 2.84
C VAL A 168 -0.52 -4.60 2.77
N VAL A 169 0.56 -4.27 2.07
CA VAL A 169 1.00 -2.89 1.83
C VAL A 169 0.92 -2.58 0.34
N SER A 170 0.34 -1.45 -0.02
CA SER A 170 0.37 -1.00 -1.41
C SER A 170 0.21 0.52 -1.53
N GLY A 171 0.19 0.99 -2.75
CA GLY A 171 0.23 2.43 -3.03
C GLY A 171 -1.11 3.12 -3.14
N GLY A 172 -2.22 2.41 -3.07
CA GLY A 172 -3.56 2.98 -3.20
C GLY A 172 -3.92 3.48 -4.61
N ALA A 173 -3.16 3.14 -5.64
CA ALA A 173 -3.51 3.42 -7.02
C ALA A 173 -4.71 2.57 -7.50
N VAL A 174 -5.30 2.91 -8.64
CA VAL A 174 -6.24 2.01 -9.32
C VAL A 174 -5.50 0.78 -9.85
N GLY A 175 -6.21 -0.30 -10.16
CA GLY A 175 -5.63 -1.54 -10.70
C GLY A 175 -5.16 -2.50 -9.62
N VAL A 176 -3.92 -3.00 -9.70
CA VAL A 176 -3.34 -3.99 -8.77
C VAL A 176 -3.44 -3.54 -7.32
N ASP A 177 -3.02 -2.31 -7.01
CA ASP A 177 -3.05 -1.79 -5.63
C ASP A 177 -4.47 -1.81 -5.05
N ALA A 178 -5.45 -1.34 -5.82
CA ALA A 178 -6.86 -1.34 -5.39
C ALA A 178 -7.42 -2.74 -5.20
N ALA A 179 -7.08 -3.67 -6.09
CA ALA A 179 -7.50 -5.07 -6.00
C ALA A 179 -6.94 -5.71 -4.72
N ALA A 180 -5.66 -5.49 -4.43
CA ALA A 180 -5.03 -5.98 -3.21
C ALA A 180 -5.70 -5.43 -1.95
N HIS A 181 -5.90 -4.10 -1.86
CA HIS A 181 -6.56 -3.50 -0.69
C HIS A 181 -8.00 -3.96 -0.49
N GLN A 182 -8.78 -4.07 -1.59
CA GLN A 182 -10.17 -4.53 -1.51
C GLN A 182 -10.28 -5.96 -1.03
N ALA A 183 -9.35 -6.81 -1.43
CA ALA A 183 -9.35 -8.23 -1.11
C ALA A 183 -9.00 -8.52 0.36
N THR A 184 -8.33 -7.60 1.05
CA THR A 184 -8.02 -7.74 2.48
C THR A 184 -9.15 -7.33 3.41
N LEU A 185 -10.13 -6.57 2.95
CA LEU A 185 -11.19 -6.05 3.81
C LEU A 185 -12.04 -7.18 4.42
N GLY A 186 -12.27 -7.10 5.73
CA GLY A 186 -12.99 -8.11 6.50
C GLY A 186 -12.20 -9.39 6.81
N ARG A 187 -10.84 -9.33 6.68
CA ARG A 187 -9.94 -10.45 6.94
C ARG A 187 -9.04 -10.20 8.15
N SER A 188 -8.33 -11.24 8.60
CA SER A 188 -7.46 -11.16 9.78
C SER A 188 -6.27 -10.22 9.61
N GLY A 189 -5.71 -10.11 8.40
CA GLY A 189 -4.62 -9.20 8.06
C GLY A 189 -5.15 -7.85 7.58
N ALA A 190 -4.82 -6.79 8.30
CA ALA A 190 -5.17 -5.44 7.88
C ALA A 190 -4.33 -4.96 6.69
N THR A 191 -4.73 -3.85 6.06
CA THR A 191 -3.97 -3.29 4.93
C THR A 191 -3.48 -1.87 5.19
N THR A 192 -2.33 -1.52 4.61
CA THR A 192 -1.72 -0.18 4.70
C THR A 192 -1.59 0.44 3.31
N VAL A 193 -2.25 1.57 3.14
CA VAL A 193 -2.16 2.39 1.92
C VAL A 193 -1.07 3.44 2.11
N VAL A 194 -0.11 3.51 1.19
CA VAL A 194 0.92 4.56 1.20
C VAL A 194 0.59 5.60 0.14
N LEU A 195 0.34 6.84 0.51
CA LEU A 195 -0.01 7.92 -0.42
C LEU A 195 1.23 8.63 -0.98
N GLY A 196 1.14 9.06 -2.24
CA GLY A 196 2.10 9.99 -2.85
C GLY A 196 1.58 11.43 -2.91
N CYS A 197 0.70 11.79 -1.96
CA CYS A 197 0.10 13.12 -1.79
C CYS A 197 -0.35 13.29 -0.34
N GLY A 198 -0.80 14.47 0.04
CA GLY A 198 -1.34 14.73 1.38
C GLY A 198 -2.72 14.10 1.61
N HIS A 199 -3.03 13.84 2.87
CA HIS A 199 -4.32 13.26 3.29
C HIS A 199 -5.54 14.14 2.97
N GLY A 200 -5.36 15.46 2.87
CA GLY A 200 -6.42 16.39 2.48
C GLY A 200 -6.70 16.42 0.98
N VAL A 201 -6.00 15.61 0.19
CA VAL A 201 -6.16 15.56 -1.27
C VAL A 201 -6.86 14.28 -1.68
N ALA A 202 -8.03 14.41 -2.32
CA ALA A 202 -8.80 13.27 -2.81
C ALA A 202 -8.15 12.62 -4.05
N TYR A 203 -7.14 11.78 -3.86
CA TYR A 203 -6.44 11.10 -4.95
C TYR A 203 -6.05 9.66 -4.59
N PRO A 204 -6.35 8.66 -5.48
CA PRO A 204 -7.25 8.80 -6.63
C PRO A 204 -8.71 9.01 -6.18
N ARG A 205 -9.46 9.85 -6.88
CA ARG A 205 -10.83 10.22 -6.49
C ARG A 205 -11.77 9.05 -6.18
N PRO A 206 -11.78 7.93 -6.95
CA PRO A 206 -12.66 6.80 -6.64
C PRO A 206 -12.41 6.20 -5.26
N HIS A 207 -11.16 6.22 -4.77
CA HIS A 207 -10.77 5.61 -3.49
C HIS A 207 -10.89 6.59 -2.31
N ALA A 208 -10.60 7.86 -2.54
CA ALA A 208 -10.52 8.89 -1.51
C ALA A 208 -11.84 9.66 -1.30
N ARG A 209 -12.91 9.33 -2.04
CA ARG A 209 -14.24 9.90 -1.80
C ARG A 209 -14.80 9.39 -0.47
N PRO A 210 -15.71 10.14 0.19
CA PRO A 210 -16.39 9.67 1.40
C PRO A 210 -17.02 8.28 1.20
N GLY A 211 -16.79 7.36 2.14
CA GLY A 211 -17.20 5.96 2.05
C GLY A 211 -16.47 5.14 0.98
N GLY A 212 -15.41 5.69 0.38
CA GLY A 212 -14.57 5.02 -0.60
C GLY A 212 -13.65 3.97 0.01
N LEU A 213 -12.74 3.43 -0.82
CA LEU A 213 -11.82 2.38 -0.39
C LEU A 213 -10.99 2.79 0.85
N PHE A 214 -10.51 4.03 0.89
CA PHE A 214 -9.64 4.49 1.99
C PHE A 214 -10.37 4.56 3.33
N ASP A 215 -11.63 5.03 3.35
CA ASP A 215 -12.42 5.04 4.58
C ASP A 215 -12.73 3.61 5.05
N ARG A 216 -12.99 2.69 4.11
CA ARG A 216 -13.20 1.28 4.42
C ARG A 216 -11.94 0.61 4.98
N VAL A 217 -10.77 0.93 4.44
CA VAL A 217 -9.47 0.45 4.97
C VAL A 217 -9.29 0.87 6.42
N VAL A 218 -9.54 2.13 6.75
CA VAL A 218 -9.41 2.62 8.14
C VAL A 218 -10.45 1.99 9.06
N ALA A 219 -11.71 1.88 8.60
CA ALA A 219 -12.79 1.25 9.38
C ALA A 219 -12.53 -0.24 9.66
N ASP A 220 -11.75 -0.91 8.82
CA ASP A 220 -11.35 -2.32 8.94
C ASP A 220 -10.01 -2.51 9.69
N GLY A 221 -9.58 -1.51 10.46
CA GLY A 221 -8.34 -1.57 11.26
C GLY A 221 -7.04 -1.40 10.47
N GLY A 222 -7.13 -0.96 9.22
CA GLY A 222 -5.98 -0.63 8.39
C GLY A 222 -5.51 0.81 8.57
N ALA A 223 -4.55 1.22 7.74
CA ALA A 223 -3.96 2.56 7.80
C ALA A 223 -3.78 3.20 6.42
N ILE A 224 -3.85 4.53 6.41
CA ILE A 224 -3.43 5.39 5.31
C ILE A 224 -2.24 6.20 5.80
N VAL A 225 -1.10 6.11 5.11
CA VAL A 225 0.13 6.80 5.53
C VAL A 225 0.68 7.71 4.43
N SER A 226 1.31 8.80 4.82
CA SER A 226 1.96 9.75 3.91
C SER A 226 3.12 10.48 4.58
N GLU A 227 4.14 10.79 3.79
CA GLU A 227 5.21 11.74 4.17
C GLU A 227 4.97 13.15 3.64
N SER A 228 3.86 13.39 2.96
CA SER A 228 3.51 14.68 2.36
C SER A 228 2.73 15.57 3.33
N LEU A 229 2.87 16.89 3.19
CA LEU A 229 1.97 17.82 3.86
C LEU A 229 0.53 17.60 3.42
N PRO A 230 -0.49 17.91 4.25
CA PRO A 230 -1.87 17.49 4.01
C PRO A 230 -2.47 17.98 2.70
N LEU A 231 -2.06 19.14 2.19
CA LEU A 231 -2.55 19.73 0.94
C LEU A 231 -1.61 19.52 -0.26
N ASP A 232 -0.56 18.74 -0.08
CA ASP A 232 0.37 18.43 -1.16
C ASP A 232 -0.30 17.64 -2.28
N ALA A 233 -0.31 18.23 -3.47
CA ALA A 233 -0.91 17.60 -4.66
C ALA A 233 -0.11 16.37 -5.12
N PRO A 234 -0.78 15.37 -5.73
CA PRO A 234 -0.11 14.22 -6.33
C PRO A 234 0.73 14.67 -7.52
N ARG A 235 2.03 14.49 -7.42
CA ARG A 235 3.00 14.78 -8.48
C ARG A 235 3.81 13.53 -8.79
N ALA A 236 4.27 13.39 -10.03
CA ALA A 236 4.98 12.19 -10.49
C ALA A 236 6.20 11.86 -9.60
N HIS A 237 6.97 12.86 -9.18
CA HIS A 237 8.12 12.66 -8.30
C HIS A 237 7.70 12.17 -6.90
N ARG A 238 6.63 12.73 -6.28
CA ARG A 238 6.12 12.28 -4.98
C ARG A 238 5.61 10.84 -5.03
N ILE A 239 4.87 10.50 -6.10
CA ILE A 239 4.38 9.14 -6.31
C ILE A 239 5.53 8.15 -6.46
N ARG A 240 6.62 8.53 -7.13
CA ARG A 240 7.84 7.71 -7.24
C ARG A 240 8.58 7.61 -5.90
N ALA A 241 8.79 8.74 -5.23
CA ALA A 241 9.47 8.78 -3.93
C ALA A 241 8.76 7.93 -2.88
N ARG A 242 7.42 7.92 -2.86
CA ARG A 242 6.61 7.12 -1.96
C ARG A 242 6.86 5.61 -2.08
N ASN A 243 7.23 5.12 -3.26
CA ASN A 243 7.41 3.68 -3.49
C ASN A 243 8.45 3.06 -2.55
N ARG A 244 9.45 3.83 -2.12
CA ARG A 244 10.42 3.39 -1.13
C ARG A 244 9.78 3.08 0.23
N ILE A 245 8.73 3.83 0.60
CA ILE A 245 7.99 3.61 1.84
C ILE A 245 7.18 2.32 1.74
N VAL A 246 6.56 2.03 0.58
CA VAL A 246 5.88 0.76 0.33
C VAL A 246 6.84 -0.41 0.53
N ALA A 247 8.03 -0.34 -0.08
CA ALA A 247 9.06 -1.36 0.04
C ALA A 247 9.58 -1.51 1.48
N ALA A 248 9.78 -0.40 2.19
CA ALA A 248 10.31 -0.42 3.56
C ALA A 248 9.32 -0.98 4.59
N LEU A 249 8.02 -0.77 4.39
CA LEU A 249 6.97 -1.31 5.28
C LEU A 249 6.74 -2.81 5.11
N ALA A 250 7.28 -3.43 4.06
CA ALA A 250 7.06 -4.85 3.74
C ALA A 250 8.32 -5.70 3.94
N ASP A 251 8.13 -6.99 4.22
CA ASP A 251 9.19 -8.00 4.27
C ASP A 251 9.48 -8.57 2.88
N ALA A 252 8.45 -8.62 2.03
CA ALA A 252 8.56 -9.02 0.64
C ALA A 252 7.72 -8.13 -0.28
N VAL A 253 8.16 -7.97 -1.51
CA VAL A 253 7.45 -7.21 -2.56
C VAL A 253 7.14 -8.13 -3.72
N VAL A 254 5.88 -8.22 -4.13
CA VAL A 254 5.48 -8.94 -5.34
C VAL A 254 5.01 -7.96 -6.41
N VAL A 255 5.58 -8.08 -7.61
CA VAL A 255 5.17 -7.35 -8.79
C VAL A 255 4.22 -8.23 -9.61
N VAL A 256 2.93 -7.83 -9.68
CA VAL A 256 1.89 -8.64 -10.31
C VAL A 256 1.83 -8.40 -11.81
N GLU A 257 1.72 -7.15 -12.24
CA GLU A 257 1.75 -6.72 -13.63
C GLU A 257 2.45 -5.38 -13.77
N GLY A 258 3.06 -5.13 -14.93
CA GLY A 258 3.67 -3.86 -15.26
C GLY A 258 4.34 -3.88 -16.62
N GLY A 259 4.24 -2.78 -17.37
CA GLY A 259 5.01 -2.61 -18.61
C GLY A 259 6.48 -2.27 -18.33
N ALA A 260 7.30 -2.18 -19.37
CA ALA A 260 8.75 -1.96 -19.31
C ALA A 260 9.19 -0.76 -18.43
N THR A 261 8.37 0.28 -18.39
CA THR A 261 8.65 1.51 -17.62
C THR A 261 7.76 1.67 -16.38
N SER A 262 7.20 0.56 -15.88
CA SER A 262 6.28 0.56 -14.74
C SER A 262 6.94 1.13 -13.48
N GLY A 263 6.17 1.93 -12.74
CA GLY A 263 6.57 2.42 -11.42
C GLY A 263 6.74 1.30 -10.36
N SER A 264 6.19 0.11 -10.60
CA SER A 264 6.38 -1.07 -9.74
C SER A 264 7.84 -1.54 -9.72
N LEU A 265 8.59 -1.34 -10.82
CA LEU A 265 10.03 -1.61 -10.85
C LEU A 265 10.80 -0.76 -9.84
N LEU A 266 10.40 0.51 -9.61
CA LEU A 266 11.02 1.35 -8.59
C LEU A 266 10.78 0.82 -7.18
N THR A 267 9.62 0.23 -6.93
CA THR A 267 9.32 -0.42 -5.65
C THR A 267 10.16 -1.68 -5.47
N ALA A 268 10.30 -2.48 -6.52
CA ALA A 268 11.17 -3.67 -6.51
C ALA A 268 12.64 -3.29 -6.26
N THR A 269 13.17 -2.29 -6.97
CA THR A 269 14.54 -1.78 -6.73
C THR A 269 14.71 -1.31 -5.28
N ALA A 270 13.77 -0.51 -4.77
CA ALA A 270 13.82 -0.04 -3.39
C ALA A 270 13.74 -1.18 -2.35
N ALA A 271 13.07 -2.29 -2.66
CA ALA A 271 13.05 -3.49 -1.82
C ALA A 271 14.41 -4.20 -1.82
N LEU A 272 15.01 -4.41 -3.00
CA LEU A 272 16.33 -5.04 -3.12
C LEU A 272 17.42 -4.25 -2.39
N GLU A 273 17.41 -2.91 -2.51
CA GLU A 273 18.33 -2.03 -1.79
C GLU A 273 18.24 -2.18 -0.25
N ARG A 274 17.12 -2.68 0.25
CA ARG A 274 16.86 -2.94 1.68
C ARG A 274 16.99 -4.41 2.07
N GLY A 275 17.50 -5.25 1.16
CA GLY A 275 17.63 -6.69 1.41
C GLY A 275 16.28 -7.40 1.56
N ARG A 276 15.18 -6.83 1.03
CA ARG A 276 13.85 -7.45 1.05
C ARG A 276 13.68 -8.40 -0.12
N CYS A 277 12.92 -9.48 0.08
CA CYS A 277 12.58 -10.41 -0.99
C CYS A 277 11.76 -9.72 -2.09
N VAL A 278 12.11 -9.99 -3.35
CA VAL A 278 11.33 -9.54 -4.52
C VAL A 278 10.84 -10.76 -5.28
N LEU A 279 9.54 -10.80 -5.49
CA LEU A 279 8.87 -11.82 -6.29
C LEU A 279 8.20 -11.17 -7.51
N ALA A 280 8.02 -11.96 -8.56
CA ALA A 280 7.33 -11.51 -9.75
C ALA A 280 6.35 -12.59 -10.24
N VAL A 281 5.15 -12.17 -10.60
CA VAL A 281 4.11 -13.06 -11.11
C VAL A 281 4.40 -13.38 -12.58
N PRO A 282 4.59 -14.66 -12.97
CA PRO A 282 4.71 -15.03 -14.39
C PRO A 282 3.43 -14.68 -15.16
N GLY A 283 3.59 -14.23 -16.38
CA GLY A 283 2.47 -13.87 -17.26
C GLY A 283 2.65 -14.33 -18.69
N ASP A 284 1.72 -13.97 -19.57
CA ASP A 284 1.85 -14.26 -21.02
C ASP A 284 3.00 -13.42 -21.59
N ILE A 285 3.94 -14.07 -22.27
CA ILE A 285 5.13 -13.43 -22.87
C ILE A 285 4.78 -12.40 -23.95
N ARG A 286 3.56 -12.45 -24.48
CA ARG A 286 3.06 -11.52 -25.50
C ARG A 286 2.30 -10.33 -24.89
N ALA A 287 1.99 -10.39 -23.58
CA ALA A 287 1.24 -9.35 -22.92
C ALA A 287 2.17 -8.22 -22.44
N PRO A 288 1.94 -6.95 -22.84
CA PRO A 288 2.76 -5.82 -22.37
C PRO A 288 2.75 -5.66 -20.85
N GLY A 289 1.70 -6.13 -20.17
CA GLY A 289 1.59 -6.14 -18.71
C GLY A 289 2.55 -7.12 -18.03
N SER A 290 3.18 -8.05 -18.75
CA SER A 290 4.14 -9.02 -18.21
C SER A 290 5.60 -8.58 -18.33
N GLU A 291 5.89 -7.46 -18.99
CA GLU A 291 7.28 -7.03 -19.25
C GLU A 291 8.06 -6.74 -17.96
N ALA A 292 7.48 -6.02 -17.00
CA ALA A 292 8.14 -5.75 -15.73
C ALA A 292 8.35 -7.01 -14.88
N PRO A 293 7.35 -7.89 -14.65
CA PRO A 293 7.56 -9.19 -14.03
C PRO A 293 8.63 -10.03 -14.72
N HIS A 294 8.59 -10.18 -16.05
CA HIS A 294 9.56 -10.98 -16.78
C HIS A 294 10.99 -10.44 -16.67
N ARG A 295 11.14 -9.11 -16.69
CA ARG A 295 12.43 -8.49 -16.46
C ARG A 295 12.97 -8.83 -15.06
N LEU A 296 12.15 -8.71 -14.03
CA LEU A 296 12.56 -9.06 -12.65
C LEU A 296 12.92 -10.53 -12.52
N LEU A 297 12.16 -11.45 -13.14
CA LEU A 297 12.48 -12.87 -13.18
C LEU A 297 13.82 -13.13 -13.87
N ALA A 298 14.10 -12.46 -15.00
CA ALA A 298 15.38 -12.56 -15.68
C ALA A 298 16.56 -11.98 -14.88
N GLU A 299 16.29 -11.00 -14.01
CA GLU A 299 17.25 -10.38 -13.09
C GLU A 299 17.42 -11.18 -11.77
N GLY A 300 16.69 -12.30 -11.60
CA GLY A 300 16.83 -13.22 -10.46
C GLY A 300 15.77 -13.08 -9.37
N ALA A 301 14.70 -12.33 -9.58
CA ALA A 301 13.57 -12.32 -8.66
C ALA A 301 12.91 -13.72 -8.62
N ALA A 302 12.40 -14.11 -7.44
CA ALA A 302 11.69 -15.37 -7.30
C ALA A 302 10.35 -15.34 -8.05
N PRO A 303 9.93 -16.43 -8.72
CA PRO A 303 8.61 -16.51 -9.29
C PRO A 303 7.55 -16.62 -8.19
N CYS A 304 6.49 -15.82 -8.29
CA CYS A 304 5.30 -15.92 -7.44
C CYS A 304 4.21 -16.65 -8.25
N THR A 305 4.05 -17.93 -8.02
CA THR A 305 3.08 -18.80 -8.72
C THR A 305 1.90 -19.19 -7.84
N SER A 306 2.05 -18.96 -6.54
CA SER A 306 1.04 -19.26 -5.52
C SER A 306 1.16 -18.31 -4.32
N PRO A 307 0.11 -18.20 -3.47
CA PRO A 307 0.20 -17.49 -2.19
C PRO A 307 1.26 -18.05 -1.25
N ARG A 308 1.54 -19.34 -1.35
CA ARG A 308 2.58 -20.00 -0.55
C ARG A 308 3.95 -19.38 -0.77
N ASP A 309 4.31 -19.09 -2.03
CA ASP A 309 5.60 -18.47 -2.37
C ASP A 309 5.76 -17.12 -1.65
N LEU A 310 4.67 -16.35 -1.57
CA LEU A 310 4.66 -15.05 -0.89
C LEU A 310 4.69 -15.22 0.64
N LEU A 311 3.91 -16.15 1.20
CA LEU A 311 3.90 -16.44 2.64
C LEU A 311 5.29 -16.91 3.14
N GLU A 312 5.95 -17.81 2.44
CA GLU A 312 7.31 -18.24 2.75
C GLU A 312 8.30 -17.07 2.72
N SER A 313 8.13 -16.13 1.79
CA SER A 313 9.01 -14.95 1.65
C SER A 313 8.86 -13.92 2.75
N VAL A 314 7.74 -13.88 3.46
CA VAL A 314 7.52 -12.97 4.61
C VAL A 314 7.78 -13.63 5.96
N GLY A 315 8.28 -14.88 5.98
CA GLY A 315 8.49 -15.63 7.21
C GLY A 315 7.18 -16.05 7.91
N GLY A 316 6.06 -16.04 7.16
CA GLY A 316 4.77 -16.51 7.65
C GLY A 316 4.73 -18.03 7.77
N GLU A 317 4.14 -18.54 8.84
CA GLU A 317 3.82 -19.96 8.91
C GLU A 317 2.76 -20.27 7.85
N VAL A 318 3.09 -21.17 6.94
CA VAL A 318 2.13 -21.73 6.00
C VAL A 318 1.23 -22.68 6.80
N HIS A 319 0.29 -22.13 7.56
CA HIS A 319 -0.84 -22.94 7.96
C HIS A 319 -1.55 -23.30 6.65
N ALA A 320 -1.65 -24.58 6.37
CA ALA A 320 -2.60 -25.07 5.38
C ALA A 320 -4.00 -24.70 5.93
N THR A 321 -4.39 -23.46 5.70
CA THR A 321 -5.79 -23.08 5.87
C THR A 321 -6.52 -23.93 4.85
N ASP A 322 -7.17 -24.96 5.34
CA ASP A 322 -8.22 -25.66 4.64
C ASP A 322 -9.17 -24.55 4.17
N HIS A 323 -8.98 -24.08 2.94
CA HIS A 323 -9.85 -23.10 2.33
C HIS A 323 -11.20 -23.80 2.23
N GLY A 324 -11.98 -23.60 3.28
CA GLY A 324 -13.19 -24.27 3.66
C GLY A 324 -14.00 -24.76 2.48
N SER A 325 -14.64 -25.90 2.70
CA SER A 325 -15.64 -26.54 1.84
C SER A 325 -16.35 -25.58 0.91
N PRO A 326 -16.62 -25.93 -0.32
CA PRO A 326 -17.19 -25.04 -1.32
C PRO A 326 -18.39 -24.31 -0.72
N SER A 327 -18.23 -23.00 -0.47
CA SER A 327 -19.35 -22.17 -0.09
C SER A 327 -20.41 -22.33 -1.18
N VAL A 328 -21.66 -22.55 -0.81
CA VAL A 328 -22.78 -22.66 -1.74
C VAL A 328 -22.66 -21.48 -2.72
N THR A 329 -22.24 -21.78 -3.94
CA THR A 329 -22.11 -20.76 -4.98
C THR A 329 -23.47 -20.45 -5.57
N ASN A 330 -23.74 -19.17 -5.86
CA ASN A 330 -24.92 -18.73 -6.61
C ASN A 330 -24.81 -19.06 -8.11
N LEU A 331 -23.65 -19.56 -8.54
CA LEU A 331 -23.41 -19.96 -9.91
C LEU A 331 -23.86 -21.41 -10.14
N PRO A 332 -24.48 -21.73 -11.29
CA PRO A 332 -24.64 -23.12 -11.74
C PRO A 332 -23.29 -23.83 -11.79
N ALA A 333 -23.27 -25.13 -11.44
CA ALA A 333 -22.02 -25.91 -11.35
C ALA A 333 -21.19 -25.87 -12.63
N GLU A 334 -21.83 -25.91 -13.79
CA GLU A 334 -21.17 -25.85 -15.11
C GLU A 334 -20.50 -24.47 -15.31
N VAL A 335 -21.19 -23.40 -14.96
CA VAL A 335 -20.71 -22.01 -15.07
C VAL A 335 -19.51 -21.78 -14.13
N HIS A 336 -19.64 -22.24 -12.89
CA HIS A 336 -18.53 -22.18 -11.93
C HIS A 336 -17.30 -22.96 -12.44
N ARG A 337 -17.51 -24.14 -12.98
CA ARG A 337 -16.44 -25.00 -13.54
C ARG A 337 -15.71 -24.31 -14.69
N GLU A 338 -16.43 -23.69 -15.62
CA GLU A 338 -15.83 -23.00 -16.78
C GLU A 338 -15.07 -21.75 -16.35
N LEU A 339 -15.62 -20.97 -15.41
CA LEU A 339 -14.90 -19.83 -14.85
C LEU A 339 -13.66 -20.28 -14.05
N ALA A 340 -13.78 -21.38 -13.30
CA ALA A 340 -12.67 -21.95 -12.54
C ALA A 340 -11.55 -22.47 -13.44
N ALA A 341 -11.89 -23.16 -14.52
CA ALA A 341 -10.93 -23.66 -15.52
C ALA A 341 -10.20 -22.54 -16.25
N SER A 342 -10.86 -21.39 -16.41
CA SER A 342 -10.27 -20.20 -17.06
C SER A 342 -9.54 -19.29 -16.10
N TRP A 343 -9.77 -19.43 -14.78
CA TRP A 343 -9.19 -18.54 -13.77
C TRP A 343 -7.65 -18.51 -13.86
N PRO A 344 -7.02 -17.35 -13.71
CA PRO A 344 -7.59 -16.02 -13.40
C PRO A 344 -7.98 -15.19 -14.63
N ARG A 345 -8.06 -15.79 -15.82
CA ARG A 345 -8.45 -15.10 -17.06
C ARG A 345 -9.96 -14.87 -17.09
N ALA A 346 -10.37 -13.69 -17.56
CA ALA A 346 -11.78 -13.39 -17.76
C ALA A 346 -12.34 -14.17 -18.95
N VAL A 347 -13.61 -14.55 -18.87
CA VAL A 347 -14.36 -15.24 -19.92
C VAL A 347 -15.47 -14.32 -20.38
N ARG A 348 -15.61 -14.12 -21.69
CA ARG A 348 -16.75 -13.36 -22.24
C ARG A 348 -18.05 -14.12 -22.01
N LEU A 349 -19.14 -13.36 -21.83
CA LEU A 349 -20.45 -13.94 -21.53
C LEU A 349 -20.91 -14.94 -22.61
N GLU A 350 -20.68 -14.61 -23.88
CA GLU A 350 -21.03 -15.44 -25.00
C GLU A 350 -20.26 -16.76 -25.00
N ASP A 351 -18.95 -16.70 -24.76
CA ASP A 351 -18.08 -17.87 -24.69
C ASP A 351 -18.43 -18.75 -23.48
N LEU A 352 -18.77 -18.13 -22.34
CA LEU A 352 -19.20 -18.83 -21.14
C LEU A 352 -20.53 -19.56 -21.38
N ALA A 353 -21.47 -18.92 -22.07
CA ALA A 353 -22.76 -19.52 -22.43
C ALA A 353 -22.59 -20.78 -23.28
N VAL A 354 -21.71 -20.70 -24.31
CA VAL A 354 -21.40 -21.83 -25.18
C VAL A 354 -20.75 -22.97 -24.40
N ARG A 355 -19.72 -22.67 -23.60
CA ARG A 355 -18.95 -23.68 -22.84
C ARG A 355 -19.78 -24.34 -21.74
N ALA A 356 -20.62 -23.56 -21.04
CA ALA A 356 -21.50 -24.06 -20.01
C ALA A 356 -22.78 -24.71 -20.54
N GLY A 357 -23.03 -24.67 -21.86
CA GLY A 357 -24.22 -25.20 -22.49
C GLY A 357 -25.51 -24.53 -22.03
N GLN A 358 -25.45 -23.25 -21.64
CA GLN A 358 -26.59 -22.51 -21.05
C GLN A 358 -26.95 -21.30 -21.92
N PRO A 359 -28.25 -21.01 -22.11
CA PRO A 359 -28.66 -19.79 -22.80
C PRO A 359 -28.22 -18.55 -22.03
N VAL A 360 -27.75 -17.50 -22.73
CA VAL A 360 -27.27 -16.23 -22.15
C VAL A 360 -28.29 -15.63 -21.18
N GLY A 361 -29.59 -15.65 -21.50
CA GLY A 361 -30.63 -15.11 -20.64
C GLY A 361 -30.76 -15.82 -19.29
N VAL A 362 -30.50 -17.14 -19.23
CA VAL A 362 -30.51 -17.93 -18.00
C VAL A 362 -29.29 -17.59 -17.15
N LEU A 363 -28.13 -17.40 -17.81
CA LEU A 363 -26.89 -17.05 -17.12
C LEU A 363 -26.95 -15.67 -16.48
N LEU A 364 -27.55 -14.68 -17.13
CA LEU A 364 -27.59 -13.30 -16.64
C LEU A 364 -28.14 -13.19 -15.21
N ALA A 365 -29.20 -13.92 -14.89
CA ALA A 365 -29.77 -13.90 -13.54
C ALA A 365 -28.83 -14.52 -12.48
N ALA A 366 -28.16 -15.62 -12.81
CA ALA A 366 -27.18 -16.27 -11.93
C ALA A 366 -25.93 -15.41 -11.76
N LEU A 367 -25.40 -14.86 -12.85
CA LEU A 367 -24.24 -13.99 -12.84
C LEU A 367 -24.50 -12.68 -12.08
N THR A 368 -25.71 -12.11 -12.19
CA THR A 368 -26.10 -10.93 -11.41
C THR A 368 -26.09 -11.23 -9.92
N ARG A 369 -26.68 -12.37 -9.49
CA ARG A 369 -26.64 -12.79 -8.08
C ARG A 369 -25.22 -13.03 -7.59
N ALA A 370 -24.41 -13.75 -8.35
CA ALA A 370 -23.01 -14.01 -8.03
C ALA A 370 -22.16 -12.73 -7.97
N LYS A 371 -22.44 -11.75 -8.84
CA LYS A 371 -21.81 -10.44 -8.82
C LYS A 371 -22.17 -9.63 -7.56
N VAL A 372 -23.45 -9.64 -7.17
CA VAL A 372 -23.92 -9.00 -5.93
C VAL A 372 -23.33 -9.70 -4.69
N ALA A 373 -23.25 -11.02 -4.71
CA ALA A 373 -22.63 -11.82 -3.65
C ALA A 373 -21.09 -11.69 -3.63
N GLY A 374 -20.47 -11.03 -4.61
CA GLY A 374 -19.03 -10.85 -4.68
C GLY A 374 -18.26 -12.10 -5.14
N GLU A 375 -18.91 -13.09 -5.72
CA GLU A 375 -18.28 -14.32 -6.21
C GLU A 375 -17.55 -14.10 -7.53
N ILE A 376 -18.04 -13.19 -8.37
CA ILE A 376 -17.45 -12.85 -9.65
C ILE A 376 -17.18 -11.36 -9.77
N ALA A 377 -16.20 -11.01 -10.61
CA ALA A 377 -15.94 -9.66 -11.09
C ALA A 377 -16.19 -9.59 -12.60
N GLU A 378 -16.62 -8.43 -13.07
CA GLU A 378 -16.74 -8.11 -14.48
C GLU A 378 -15.73 -7.03 -14.84
N SER A 379 -15.05 -7.22 -15.95
CA SER A 379 -14.09 -6.28 -16.53
C SER A 379 -14.40 -6.06 -18.01
N ALA A 380 -13.62 -5.21 -18.67
CA ALA A 380 -13.72 -5.03 -20.12
C ALA A 380 -13.43 -6.34 -20.90
N ASP A 381 -12.69 -7.27 -20.31
CA ASP A 381 -12.30 -8.54 -20.92
C ASP A 381 -13.33 -9.66 -20.65
N GLY A 382 -14.29 -9.46 -19.75
CA GLY A 382 -15.33 -10.42 -19.39
C GLY A 382 -15.49 -10.68 -17.88
N LEU A 383 -15.93 -11.88 -17.54
CA LEU A 383 -16.25 -12.35 -16.20
C LEU A 383 -15.13 -13.22 -15.62
N VAL A 384 -14.80 -13.03 -14.36
CA VAL A 384 -13.79 -13.83 -13.65
C VAL A 384 -14.26 -14.12 -12.21
N LEU A 385 -13.92 -15.30 -11.68
CA LEU A 385 -14.12 -15.59 -10.26
C LEU A 385 -13.26 -14.64 -9.42
N ARG A 386 -13.82 -14.10 -8.36
CA ARG A 386 -13.07 -13.26 -7.42
C ARG A 386 -12.10 -14.03 -6.53
N ARG A 387 -12.41 -15.31 -6.29
CA ARG A 387 -11.54 -16.21 -5.53
C ARG A 387 -10.97 -17.28 -6.44
N ALA A 388 -9.74 -17.74 -6.14
CA ALA A 388 -9.18 -18.89 -6.81
C ALA A 388 -10.10 -20.10 -6.61
N PRO A 389 -10.38 -20.87 -7.68
CA PRO A 389 -11.12 -22.11 -7.54
C PRO A 389 -10.27 -23.08 -6.71
N TYR A 390 -10.93 -23.81 -5.80
CA TYR A 390 -10.30 -24.94 -5.12
C TYR A 390 -9.83 -25.95 -6.18
N ARG A 391 -8.52 -26.18 -6.25
CA ARG A 391 -7.97 -27.32 -6.98
C ARG A 391 -7.91 -28.46 -5.99
N ASP A 392 -8.78 -29.44 -6.16
CA ASP A 392 -8.63 -30.74 -5.53
C ASP A 392 -7.35 -31.37 -6.12
N GLU A 393 -6.22 -31.19 -5.47
CA GLU A 393 -5.01 -31.97 -5.73
C GLU A 393 -5.26 -33.36 -5.17
N GLY A 394 -6.19 -34.07 -5.84
CA GLY A 394 -6.47 -35.48 -5.59
C GLY A 394 -5.20 -36.28 -5.68
N ARG A 395 -4.77 -36.75 -4.54
CA ARG A 395 -3.79 -37.81 -4.28
C ARG A 395 -3.53 -38.67 -5.51
N GLY A 396 -2.34 -38.51 -6.02
CA GLY A 396 -1.80 -39.32 -7.10
C GLY A 396 -0.29 -39.39 -6.99
N CYS A 397 0.25 -39.59 -5.79
CA CYS A 397 1.58 -40.20 -5.60
C CYS A 397 1.34 -41.69 -5.37
N SER A 398 1.12 -42.42 -6.45
CA SER A 398 1.33 -43.86 -6.45
C SER A 398 2.82 -44.14 -6.34
N GLU A 399 3.15 -44.89 -5.31
CA GLU A 399 4.42 -45.58 -5.07
C GLU A 399 5.17 -45.90 -6.36
N VAL A 400 6.33 -45.27 -6.54
CA VAL A 400 7.36 -45.86 -7.41
C VAL A 400 8.17 -46.76 -6.51
N GLY A 401 7.87 -48.04 -6.63
CA GLY A 401 8.51 -49.10 -5.92
C GLY A 401 10.01 -49.14 -6.17
N GLU A 402 10.69 -49.50 -5.12
CA GLU A 402 12.05 -50.03 -5.10
C GLU A 402 12.24 -51.12 -6.16
N ARG A 403 13.23 -50.96 -7.04
CA ARG A 403 14.13 -52.01 -7.51
C ARG A 403 15.48 -51.42 -7.91
#